data_ccf1ea55b55bf87e409218146eb481bc
#
_entry.id   ccf1ea55b55bf87e409218146eb481bc
#
_cell.length_a   1.000
_cell.length_b   1.000
_cell.length_c   1.000
_cell.angle_alpha   90.00
_cell.angle_beta   90.00
_cell.angle_gamma   90.00
#
_symmetry.space_group_name_H-M   'P 1'
#
loop_
_entity.id
_entity.type
_entity.pdbx_description
1 polymer ?
#
loop_
_entity_poly.entity_id
_entity_poly.type
_entity_poly.pdbx_seq_one_letter_code
_entity_poly.pdbx_strand_id
1 'polypeptide(L)'
;GHADQLSESDTNYLAACTKGANASSMRDAPAPAGSGKARIRAKQRAFSFKSSFMTSIAERALVSRIEEYSLPIPSNQTLSEFLWQQMSPYIGRSVDDIALRLGISKSDSKASKSRLVMKMVGAEGRSVDTIEQFRKANVTKLKTVVLYPDGLPKENMSFRQITEEEWQGLASFDAKWEDSFLYEYFEENKFFIVSFKSPVPYSQHVAGNDRLVGGFLWNMPEKDIEQYVRPVWERLHELMLSGGSVHYGRGTNLLPGASFNGVCHLRPKGQNSDDVVRLPNGESITKQCFWLDRHYVAKLIRENQKVNGRIEGA
;
A
#
# COMPACT_ATOMS: atom_id res chain seq x y z
N GLY A 1 -15.87 15.88 -9.63
CA GLY A 1 -14.76 15.08 -10.10
C GLY A 1 -14.95 14.66 -11.54
N HIS A 2 -13.86 14.45 -12.24
CA HIS A 2 -13.88 14.00 -13.63
C HIS A 2 -13.90 12.48 -13.66
N ALA A 3 -14.61 11.89 -14.63
CA ALA A 3 -14.77 10.45 -14.75
C ALA A 3 -13.43 9.69 -14.95
N ASP A 4 -12.43 10.38 -15.49
CA ASP A 4 -11.07 9.88 -15.68
C ASP A 4 -10.19 10.00 -14.40
N GLN A 5 -10.64 10.76 -13.41
CA GLN A 5 -9.98 10.96 -12.12
C GLN A 5 -10.60 10.13 -10.99
N LEU A 6 -11.75 9.47 -11.25
CA LEU A 6 -12.36 8.58 -10.28
C LEU A 6 -11.45 7.38 -10.03
N SER A 7 -11.10 7.14 -8.78
CA SER A 7 -10.25 6.02 -8.36
C SER A 7 -10.81 5.34 -7.12
N GLU A 8 -10.23 4.21 -6.76
CA GLU A 8 -10.54 3.49 -5.53
C GLU A 8 -10.22 4.29 -4.26
N SER A 9 -9.37 5.33 -4.36
CA SER A 9 -9.02 6.20 -3.24
C SER A 9 -10.12 7.20 -2.86
N ASP A 10 -11.07 7.50 -3.77
CA ASP A 10 -12.08 8.55 -3.56
C ASP A 10 -13.09 8.22 -2.47
N THR A 11 -13.31 6.94 -2.19
CA THR A 11 -14.22 6.50 -1.11
C THR A 11 -13.65 5.31 -0.35
N ASN A 12 -14.24 5.00 0.81
CA ASN A 12 -13.84 3.84 1.60
C ASN A 12 -14.56 2.55 1.18
N TYR A 13 -15.75 2.62 0.59
CA TYR A 13 -16.61 1.46 0.31
C TYR A 13 -17.00 1.32 -1.15
N LEU A 14 -17.02 2.41 -1.89
CA LEU A 14 -17.35 2.44 -3.29
C LEU A 14 -16.07 2.47 -4.13
N ALA A 15 -16.16 1.86 -5.30
CA ALA A 15 -15.14 1.83 -6.31
C ALA A 15 -15.65 2.44 -7.61
N ALA A 16 -14.76 2.85 -8.48
CA ALA A 16 -15.03 3.30 -9.83
C ALA A 16 -14.41 2.32 -10.82
N CYS A 17 -14.99 1.13 -10.92
CA CYS A 17 -14.48 0.08 -11.80
C CYS A 17 -14.63 0.45 -13.28
N THR A 18 -13.74 -0.06 -14.12
CA THR A 18 -13.87 0.03 -15.58
C THR A 18 -15.12 -0.71 -16.03
N LYS A 19 -15.88 -0.12 -16.96
CA LYS A 19 -17.12 -0.69 -17.49
C LYS A 19 -17.12 -0.51 -19.00
N GLY A 20 -17.18 -1.63 -19.72
CA GLY A 20 -17.16 -1.64 -21.17
C GLY A 20 -16.82 -3.03 -21.69
N ALA A 21 -16.66 -3.18 -22.99
CA ALA A 21 -16.27 -4.46 -23.59
C ALA A 21 -14.86 -4.91 -23.15
N ASN A 22 -14.01 -3.95 -22.78
CA ASN A 22 -12.66 -4.19 -22.25
C ASN A 22 -12.19 -2.97 -21.44
N ALA A 23 -11.05 -3.09 -20.76
CA ALA A 23 -10.47 -2.04 -19.94
C ALA A 23 -10.07 -0.77 -20.71
N SER A 24 -9.88 -0.86 -22.04
CA SER A 24 -9.58 0.29 -22.91
C SER A 24 -10.83 1.01 -23.44
N SER A 25 -12.03 0.55 -23.07
CA SER A 25 -13.29 1.19 -23.49
C SER A 25 -13.35 2.65 -23.02
N MET A 26 -13.55 3.56 -23.96
CA MET A 26 -13.56 5.01 -23.72
C MET A 26 -14.93 5.59 -24.09
N ARG A 27 -15.31 6.67 -23.38
CA ARG A 27 -16.49 7.48 -23.70
C ARG A 27 -16.17 8.95 -23.66
N ASP A 28 -17.02 9.78 -24.21
CA ASP A 28 -16.94 11.22 -24.06
C ASP A 28 -17.45 11.63 -22.67
N ALA A 29 -16.64 12.39 -21.96
CA ALA A 29 -16.94 12.93 -20.64
C ALA A 29 -16.76 14.46 -20.64
N PRO A 30 -17.43 15.19 -19.74
CA PRO A 30 -17.15 16.62 -19.55
C PRO A 30 -15.67 16.84 -19.24
N ALA A 31 -15.07 17.85 -19.88
CA ALA A 31 -13.68 18.17 -19.60
C ALA A 31 -13.52 18.91 -18.27
N PRO A 32 -12.32 18.86 -17.64
CA PRO A 32 -12.02 19.62 -16.44
C PRO A 32 -12.26 21.12 -16.62
N ALA A 33 -12.76 21.79 -15.60
CA ALA A 33 -12.87 23.24 -15.61
C ALA A 33 -11.48 23.88 -15.86
N GLY A 34 -11.43 24.84 -16.77
CA GLY A 34 -10.16 25.49 -17.14
C GLY A 34 -9.33 24.76 -18.21
N SER A 35 -9.75 23.58 -18.71
CA SER A 35 -9.01 22.84 -19.76
C SER A 35 -9.16 23.42 -21.17
N GLY A 36 -10.04 24.40 -21.38
CA GLY A 36 -10.34 24.96 -22.70
C GLY A 36 -11.08 24.02 -23.66
N LYS A 37 -11.48 22.84 -23.21
CA LYS A 37 -12.23 21.82 -23.94
C LYS A 37 -13.61 21.64 -23.35
N ALA A 38 -14.62 21.36 -24.18
CA ALA A 38 -15.97 21.02 -23.70
C ALA A 38 -16.07 19.57 -23.25
N ARG A 39 -15.37 18.65 -23.92
CA ARG A 39 -15.37 17.21 -23.67
C ARG A 39 -13.97 16.61 -23.87
N ILE A 40 -13.73 15.51 -23.18
CA ILE A 40 -12.53 14.68 -23.31
C ILE A 40 -12.91 13.20 -23.46
N ARG A 41 -12.02 12.42 -24.03
CA ARG A 41 -12.12 10.95 -24.00
C ARG A 41 -11.67 10.47 -22.63
N ALA A 42 -12.53 9.76 -21.91
CA ALA A 42 -12.25 9.20 -20.60
C ALA A 42 -12.61 7.71 -20.54
N LYS A 43 -11.93 6.95 -19.68
CA LYS A 43 -12.28 5.53 -19.43
C LYS A 43 -13.74 5.42 -19.04
N GLN A 44 -14.45 4.44 -19.61
CA GLN A 44 -15.81 4.16 -19.23
C GLN A 44 -15.81 3.47 -17.87
N ARG A 45 -16.38 4.12 -16.86
CA ARG A 45 -16.43 3.63 -15.49
C ARG A 45 -17.86 3.50 -14.98
N ALA A 46 -18.05 2.61 -14.02
CA ALA A 46 -19.28 2.45 -13.27
C ALA A 46 -18.97 2.42 -11.78
N PHE A 47 -19.91 2.86 -10.96
CA PHE A 47 -19.81 2.65 -9.53
C PHE A 47 -19.97 1.17 -9.22
N SER A 48 -19.15 0.68 -8.32
CA SER A 48 -19.22 -0.66 -7.74
C SER A 48 -18.96 -0.59 -6.23
N PHE A 49 -19.27 -1.63 -5.52
CA PHE A 49 -18.70 -1.81 -4.19
C PHE A 49 -17.29 -2.42 -4.34
N LYS A 50 -16.39 -2.02 -3.44
CA LYS A 50 -15.07 -2.65 -3.36
C LYS A 50 -15.20 -4.14 -3.07
N SER A 51 -14.34 -4.96 -3.64
CA SER A 51 -14.29 -6.40 -3.41
C SER A 51 -14.18 -6.73 -1.93
N SER A 52 -13.33 -6.02 -1.21
CA SER A 52 -13.16 -6.15 0.25
C SER A 52 -14.45 -5.84 1.04
N PHE A 53 -15.20 -4.83 0.61
CA PHE A 53 -16.48 -4.51 1.24
C PHE A 53 -17.50 -5.62 0.99
N MET A 54 -17.60 -6.13 -0.24
CA MET A 54 -18.47 -7.26 -0.58
C MET A 54 -18.08 -8.53 0.17
N THR A 55 -16.79 -8.84 0.24
CA THR A 55 -16.25 -9.95 1.03
C THR A 55 -16.64 -9.80 2.51
N SER A 56 -16.51 -8.61 3.08
CA SER A 56 -16.90 -8.36 4.49
C SER A 56 -18.39 -8.58 4.75
N ILE A 57 -19.25 -8.28 3.76
CA ILE A 57 -20.70 -8.57 3.83
C ILE A 57 -20.95 -10.08 3.75
N ALA A 58 -20.30 -10.77 2.79
CA ALA A 58 -20.44 -12.20 2.62
C ALA A 58 -19.96 -12.99 3.86
N GLU A 59 -18.81 -12.63 4.40
CA GLU A 59 -18.27 -13.23 5.62
C GLU A 59 -19.20 -13.03 6.83
N ARG A 60 -19.81 -11.86 6.99
CA ARG A 60 -20.82 -11.64 8.04
C ARG A 60 -22.05 -12.52 7.87
N ALA A 61 -22.46 -12.76 6.65
CA ALA A 61 -23.60 -13.62 6.36
C ALA A 61 -23.29 -15.12 6.59
N LEU A 62 -22.04 -15.53 6.34
CA LEU A 62 -21.60 -16.93 6.40
C LEU A 62 -20.99 -17.33 7.75
N VAL A 63 -20.32 -16.39 8.42
CA VAL A 63 -19.55 -16.65 9.65
C VAL A 63 -20.10 -15.82 10.81
N SER A 64 -21.07 -16.38 11.52
CA SER A 64 -21.70 -15.75 12.70
C SER A 64 -20.77 -15.57 13.93
N ARG A 65 -19.44 -15.69 13.83
CA ARG A 65 -18.54 -15.84 14.98
C ARG A 65 -17.18 -15.13 14.93
N ILE A 66 -16.91 -14.25 13.97
CA ILE A 66 -15.72 -13.39 14.12
C ILE A 66 -16.17 -12.16 14.93
N GLU A 67 -15.73 -12.05 16.18
CA GLU A 67 -15.85 -10.79 16.92
C GLU A 67 -15.06 -9.71 16.20
N GLU A 68 -15.73 -9.00 15.31
CA GLU A 68 -15.15 -7.83 14.65
C GLU A 68 -14.99 -6.72 15.68
N TYR A 69 -13.79 -6.20 15.79
CA TYR A 69 -13.55 -5.00 16.56
C TYR A 69 -13.94 -3.78 15.75
N SER A 70 -14.92 -3.01 16.25
CA SER A 70 -15.35 -1.77 15.61
C SER A 70 -14.72 -0.56 16.32
N LEU A 71 -14.02 0.28 15.54
CA LEU A 71 -13.55 1.57 16.05
C LEU A 71 -14.72 2.49 16.38
N PRO A 72 -14.66 3.26 17.47
CA PRO A 72 -15.74 4.17 17.89
C PRO A 72 -15.73 5.46 17.05
N ILE A 73 -15.91 5.34 15.73
CA ILE A 73 -15.91 6.47 14.81
C ILE A 73 -17.28 7.16 14.85
N PRO A 74 -17.34 8.47 15.17
CA PRO A 74 -18.58 9.24 15.09
C PRO A 74 -19.16 9.20 13.66
N SER A 75 -20.51 9.23 13.56
CA SER A 75 -21.22 9.13 12.27
C SER A 75 -20.92 10.27 11.27
N ASN A 76 -20.48 11.40 11.79
CA ASN A 76 -20.11 12.59 11.01
C ASN A 76 -18.61 12.66 10.68
N GLN A 77 -17.84 11.60 10.95
CA GLN A 77 -16.40 11.58 10.78
C GLN A 77 -15.97 10.46 9.83
N THR A 78 -15.03 10.74 8.95
CA THR A 78 -14.39 9.74 8.11
C THR A 78 -13.36 8.93 8.89
N LEU A 79 -12.99 7.76 8.38
CA LEU A 79 -11.90 6.96 8.95
C LEU A 79 -10.57 7.75 9.01
N SER A 80 -10.24 8.50 7.98
CA SER A 80 -9.01 9.31 7.92
C SER A 80 -9.00 10.41 8.99
N GLU A 81 -10.09 11.13 9.15
CA GLU A 81 -10.24 12.17 10.19
C GLU A 81 -10.16 11.59 11.59
N PHE A 82 -10.81 10.44 11.81
CA PHE A 82 -10.72 9.74 13.09
C PHE A 82 -9.28 9.34 13.42
N LEU A 83 -8.58 8.68 12.48
CA LEU A 83 -7.19 8.26 12.68
C LEU A 83 -6.28 9.47 12.96
N TRP A 84 -6.48 10.57 12.24
CA TRP A 84 -5.75 11.80 12.49
C TRP A 84 -6.04 12.37 13.89
N GLN A 85 -7.29 12.46 14.28
CA GLN A 85 -7.69 12.96 15.60
C GLN A 85 -7.08 12.13 16.73
N GLN A 86 -7.04 10.80 16.60
CA GLN A 86 -6.43 9.92 17.59
C GLN A 86 -4.90 10.08 17.70
N MET A 87 -4.23 10.40 16.61
CA MET A 87 -2.76 10.52 16.58
C MET A 87 -2.26 11.95 16.86
N SER A 88 -3.05 12.97 16.55
CA SER A 88 -2.63 14.38 16.63
C SER A 88 -2.07 14.81 18.00
N PRO A 89 -2.60 14.34 19.16
CA PRO A 89 -2.04 14.69 20.48
C PRO A 89 -0.61 14.18 20.71
N TYR A 90 -0.15 13.25 19.89
CA TYR A 90 1.16 12.62 20.01
C TYR A 90 2.18 13.12 18.99
N ILE A 91 1.79 13.98 18.06
CA ILE A 91 2.70 14.52 17.04
C ILE A 91 3.86 15.27 17.72
N GLY A 92 5.09 15.04 17.24
CA GLY A 92 6.32 15.58 17.79
C GLY A 92 6.84 14.89 19.05
N ARG A 93 6.05 14.02 19.68
CA ARG A 93 6.48 13.25 20.87
C ARG A 93 7.34 12.06 20.48
N SER A 94 8.26 11.69 21.35
CA SER A 94 9.09 10.50 21.17
C SER A 94 8.27 9.21 21.40
N VAL A 95 8.72 8.12 20.80
CA VAL A 95 8.13 6.77 21.01
C VAL A 95 8.08 6.42 22.49
N ASP A 96 9.13 6.73 23.25
CA ASP A 96 9.16 6.46 24.69
C ASP A 96 8.14 7.31 25.47
N ASP A 97 7.97 8.59 25.13
CA ASP A 97 6.95 9.47 25.77
C ASP A 97 5.53 8.98 25.44
N ILE A 98 5.29 8.61 24.19
CA ILE A 98 3.99 8.06 23.78
C ILE A 98 3.71 6.75 24.50
N ALA A 99 4.68 5.85 24.57
CA ALA A 99 4.53 4.56 25.26
C ALA A 99 4.20 4.75 26.75
N LEU A 100 4.92 5.68 27.42
CA LEU A 100 4.64 6.03 28.81
C LEU A 100 3.20 6.53 29.02
N ARG A 101 2.74 7.46 28.17
CA ARG A 101 1.38 8.02 28.23
C ARG A 101 0.29 6.99 28.00
N LEU A 102 0.56 6.01 27.14
CA LEU A 102 -0.35 4.93 26.82
C LEU A 102 -0.23 3.72 27.77
N GLY A 103 0.66 3.76 28.75
CA GLY A 103 0.89 2.65 29.68
C GLY A 103 1.45 1.39 28.99
N ILE A 104 2.25 1.55 27.91
CA ILE A 104 2.87 0.42 27.20
C ILE A 104 4.27 0.19 27.78
N SER A 105 4.56 -1.04 28.21
CA SER A 105 5.92 -1.43 28.58
C SER A 105 6.87 -1.37 27.39
N LYS A 106 8.10 -0.91 27.61
CA LYS A 106 9.14 -0.83 26.58
C LYS A 106 9.39 -2.19 25.94
N SER A 107 9.43 -2.20 24.62
CA SER A 107 9.80 -3.35 23.82
C SER A 107 10.70 -2.89 22.69
N ASP A 108 11.89 -3.46 22.60
CA ASP A 108 12.88 -3.13 21.56
C ASP A 108 12.59 -3.78 20.19
N SER A 109 11.48 -4.51 20.06
CA SER A 109 11.11 -5.18 18.81
C SER A 109 10.65 -4.20 17.73
N LYS A 110 10.88 -4.54 16.46
CA LYS A 110 10.34 -3.80 15.30
C LYS A 110 8.80 -3.65 15.34
N ALA A 111 8.11 -4.58 16.01
CA ALA A 111 6.66 -4.52 16.21
C ALA A 111 6.22 -3.45 17.23
N SER A 112 7.13 -2.84 17.98
CA SER A 112 6.79 -1.86 19.02
C SER A 112 6.06 -0.63 18.46
N LYS A 113 6.51 -0.06 17.33
CA LYS A 113 5.86 1.10 16.70
C LYS A 113 4.47 0.77 16.18
N SER A 114 4.29 -0.39 15.54
CA SER A 114 2.97 -0.82 15.05
C SER A 114 1.99 -1.03 16.21
N ARG A 115 2.43 -1.65 17.31
CA ARG A 115 1.61 -1.81 18.52
C ARG A 115 1.26 -0.46 19.15
N LEU A 116 2.22 0.47 19.19
CA LEU A 116 2.02 1.83 19.68
C LEU A 116 0.94 2.54 18.84
N VAL A 117 1.05 2.48 17.52
CA VAL A 117 0.06 3.08 16.61
C VAL A 117 -1.32 2.47 16.82
N MET A 118 -1.42 1.14 16.88
CA MET A 118 -2.69 0.47 17.10
C MET A 118 -3.33 0.86 18.45
N LYS A 119 -2.53 1.06 19.48
CA LYS A 119 -3.04 1.56 20.76
C LYS A 119 -3.48 3.02 20.70
N MET A 120 -2.74 3.89 20.00
CA MET A 120 -3.15 5.28 19.79
C MET A 120 -4.54 5.37 19.15
N VAL A 121 -4.84 4.51 18.19
CA VAL A 121 -6.14 4.49 17.48
C VAL A 121 -7.22 3.67 18.19
N GLY A 122 -6.96 3.19 19.40
CA GLY A 122 -7.92 2.43 20.20
C GLY A 122 -8.09 0.97 19.81
N ALA A 123 -7.14 0.39 19.07
CA ALA A 123 -7.19 -0.99 18.56
C ALA A 123 -6.04 -1.86 19.08
N GLU A 124 -5.67 -1.69 20.34
CA GLU A 124 -4.55 -2.45 20.95
C GLU A 124 -4.73 -3.96 20.83
N GLY A 125 -3.64 -4.66 20.46
CA GLY A 125 -3.63 -6.12 20.33
C GLY A 125 -4.39 -6.65 19.13
N ARG A 126 -4.97 -5.78 18.29
CA ARG A 126 -5.68 -6.15 17.07
C ARG A 126 -4.75 -6.04 15.87
N SER A 127 -4.96 -6.90 14.88
CA SER A 127 -4.36 -6.73 13.57
C SER A 127 -5.28 -5.90 12.67
N VAL A 128 -4.73 -5.30 11.62
CA VAL A 128 -5.48 -4.39 10.72
C VAL A 128 -6.68 -5.08 10.09
N ASP A 129 -6.54 -6.36 9.74
CA ASP A 129 -7.55 -7.21 9.11
C ASP A 129 -8.70 -7.64 10.05
N THR A 130 -8.57 -7.44 11.37
CA THR A 130 -9.64 -7.72 12.34
C THR A 130 -10.48 -6.50 12.71
N ILE A 131 -10.16 -5.33 12.15
CA ILE A 131 -10.87 -4.08 12.41
C ILE A 131 -11.88 -3.83 11.29
N GLU A 132 -13.15 -3.76 11.66
CA GLU A 132 -14.27 -3.62 10.72
C GLU A 132 -14.08 -2.47 9.70
N GLN A 133 -13.76 -1.27 10.18
CA GLN A 133 -13.61 -0.10 9.33
C GLN A 133 -12.40 -0.20 8.39
N PHE A 134 -11.32 -0.83 8.84
CA PHE A 134 -10.16 -1.08 7.99
C PHE A 134 -10.47 -2.10 6.91
N ARG A 135 -11.16 -3.18 7.24
CA ARG A 135 -11.60 -4.18 6.26
C ARG A 135 -12.52 -3.56 5.22
N LYS A 136 -13.56 -2.83 5.65
CA LYS A 136 -14.50 -2.16 4.74
C LYS A 136 -13.81 -1.17 3.80
N ALA A 137 -12.77 -0.48 4.29
CA ALA A 137 -12.00 0.48 3.51
C ALA A 137 -10.85 -0.16 2.71
N ASN A 138 -10.70 -1.49 2.78
CA ASN A 138 -9.59 -2.27 2.23
C ASN A 138 -8.20 -1.79 2.72
N VAL A 139 -8.10 -1.39 3.98
CA VAL A 139 -6.81 -1.09 4.62
C VAL A 139 -6.18 -2.41 5.03
N THR A 140 -5.24 -2.89 4.25
CA THR A 140 -4.70 -4.26 4.39
C THR A 140 -3.46 -4.33 5.26
N LYS A 141 -2.70 -3.25 5.38
CA LYS A 141 -1.45 -3.23 6.17
C LYS A 141 -1.22 -1.88 6.83
N LEU A 142 -0.71 -1.94 8.08
CA LEU A 142 -0.05 -0.82 8.73
C LEU A 142 1.45 -0.83 8.36
N LYS A 143 1.96 0.29 7.90
CA LYS A 143 3.37 0.53 7.58
C LYS A 143 3.91 1.62 8.49
N THR A 144 4.90 1.31 9.30
CA THR A 144 5.64 2.30 10.10
C THR A 144 6.97 2.62 9.43
N VAL A 145 7.26 3.90 9.21
CA VAL A 145 8.45 4.37 8.50
C VAL A 145 9.20 5.35 9.38
N VAL A 146 10.52 5.17 9.50
CA VAL A 146 11.40 6.13 10.19
C VAL A 146 12.19 6.90 9.14
N LEU A 147 12.03 8.23 9.12
CA LEU A 147 12.85 9.14 8.32
C LEU A 147 14.05 9.59 9.14
N TYR A 148 15.24 9.51 8.55
CA TYR A 148 16.48 9.98 9.16
C TYR A 148 16.76 11.44 8.80
N PRO A 149 17.83 12.07 9.35
CA PRO A 149 18.13 13.48 9.08
C PRO A 149 18.32 13.85 7.61
N ASP A 150 18.70 12.89 6.76
CA ASP A 150 18.75 13.03 5.30
C ASP A 150 17.36 13.07 4.63
N GLY A 151 16.30 12.91 5.41
CA GLY A 151 14.91 12.87 4.93
C GLY A 151 14.50 11.55 4.29
N LEU A 152 15.32 10.51 4.39
CA LEU A 152 15.07 9.20 3.78
C LEU A 152 14.84 8.10 4.82
N PRO A 153 14.06 7.06 4.53
CA PRO A 153 14.09 5.82 5.29
C PRO A 153 15.39 5.07 5.04
N LYS A 154 15.79 4.22 5.97
CA LYS A 154 16.95 3.34 5.77
C LYS A 154 16.74 2.35 4.62
N GLU A 155 15.56 1.77 4.57
CA GLU A 155 15.23 0.66 3.67
C GLU A 155 14.06 1.03 2.76
N ASN A 156 13.99 0.34 1.63
CA ASN A 156 12.82 0.35 0.76
C ASN A 156 11.60 -0.23 1.48
N MET A 157 10.39 0.10 1.07
CA MET A 157 9.15 -0.41 1.66
C MET A 157 8.71 -1.68 0.95
N SER A 158 8.65 -2.80 1.69
CA SER A 158 8.19 -4.08 1.16
C SER A 158 6.67 -4.21 1.21
N PHE A 159 6.11 -4.95 0.27
CA PHE A 159 4.67 -5.27 0.21
C PHE A 159 4.43 -6.77 0.35
N ARG A 160 3.81 -7.40 -0.61
CA ARG A 160 3.52 -8.85 -0.59
C ARG A 160 4.53 -9.64 -1.42
N GLN A 161 4.65 -10.92 -1.12
CA GLN A 161 5.35 -11.87 -1.96
C GLN A 161 4.48 -12.26 -3.15
N ILE A 162 5.12 -12.69 -4.23
CA ILE A 162 4.45 -13.32 -5.38
C ILE A 162 4.27 -14.80 -5.04
N THR A 163 3.05 -15.31 -5.17
CA THR A 163 2.75 -16.73 -4.94
C THR A 163 3.16 -17.60 -6.14
N GLU A 164 3.18 -18.91 -5.96
CA GLU A 164 3.51 -19.83 -7.05
C GLU A 164 2.45 -19.76 -8.16
N GLU A 165 1.18 -19.66 -7.80
CA GLU A 165 0.07 -19.53 -8.75
C GLU A 165 0.19 -18.24 -9.60
N GLU A 166 0.63 -17.15 -8.99
CA GLU A 166 0.84 -15.89 -9.70
C GLU A 166 2.03 -15.95 -10.66
N TRP A 167 3.11 -16.65 -10.29
CA TRP A 167 4.21 -16.94 -11.20
C TRP A 167 3.75 -17.78 -12.39
N GLN A 168 2.91 -18.81 -12.16
CA GLN A 168 2.35 -19.62 -13.23
C GLN A 168 1.42 -18.78 -14.14
N GLY A 169 0.61 -17.91 -13.56
CA GLY A 169 -0.26 -16.99 -14.31
C GLY A 169 0.50 -16.03 -15.24
N LEU A 170 1.71 -15.59 -14.85
CA LEU A 170 2.56 -14.75 -15.69
C LEU A 170 3.07 -15.46 -16.97
N ALA A 171 3.03 -16.77 -17.04
CA ALA A 171 3.42 -17.54 -18.23
C ALA A 171 2.27 -17.77 -19.22
N SER A 172 1.07 -17.27 -18.95
CA SER A 172 -0.06 -17.40 -19.85
C SER A 172 0.00 -16.39 -20.98
N PHE A 173 -0.18 -16.82 -22.22
CA PHE A 173 -0.30 -15.93 -23.39
C PHE A 173 -1.53 -15.01 -23.34
N ASP A 174 -2.56 -15.38 -22.60
CA ASP A 174 -3.78 -14.61 -22.43
C ASP A 174 -3.73 -13.67 -21.23
N ALA A 175 -2.62 -13.66 -20.48
CA ALA A 175 -2.47 -12.78 -19.33
C ALA A 175 -2.52 -11.31 -19.75
N LYS A 176 -3.37 -10.53 -19.07
CA LYS A 176 -3.53 -9.09 -19.31
C LYS A 176 -3.14 -8.31 -18.07
N TRP A 177 -2.57 -7.15 -18.29
CA TRP A 177 -2.18 -6.26 -17.21
C TRP A 177 -3.36 -5.88 -16.32
N GLU A 178 -4.49 -5.51 -16.92
CA GLU A 178 -5.69 -5.04 -16.23
C GLU A 178 -6.37 -6.11 -15.36
N ASP A 179 -6.12 -7.38 -15.66
CA ASP A 179 -6.63 -8.54 -14.91
C ASP A 179 -5.54 -9.14 -14.00
N SER A 180 -4.39 -8.47 -13.88
CA SER A 180 -3.26 -9.02 -13.15
C SER A 180 -3.38 -8.80 -11.64
N PHE A 181 -2.87 -9.79 -10.89
CA PHE A 181 -2.78 -9.74 -9.42
C PHE A 181 -2.05 -8.49 -8.92
N LEU A 182 -1.13 -7.94 -9.71
CA LEU A 182 -0.33 -6.79 -9.33
C LEU A 182 -1.08 -5.48 -9.53
N TYR A 183 -1.84 -5.37 -10.62
CA TYR A 183 -2.75 -4.25 -10.84
C TYR A 183 -3.81 -4.20 -9.75
N GLU A 184 -4.55 -5.31 -9.55
CA GLU A 184 -5.57 -5.43 -8.51
C GLU A 184 -5.02 -5.10 -7.11
N TYR A 185 -3.84 -5.64 -6.79
CA TYR A 185 -3.23 -5.39 -5.48
C TYR A 185 -2.96 -3.91 -5.20
N PHE A 186 -2.41 -3.16 -6.14
CA PHE A 186 -2.10 -1.75 -5.92
C PHE A 186 -3.30 -0.83 -6.15
N GLU A 187 -4.25 -1.20 -7.00
CA GLU A 187 -5.46 -0.42 -7.22
C GLU A 187 -6.40 -0.51 -6.03
N GLU A 188 -6.68 -1.71 -5.52
CA GLU A 188 -7.68 -1.89 -4.49
C GLU A 188 -7.20 -1.60 -3.07
N ASN A 189 -5.95 -1.93 -2.75
CA ASN A 189 -5.49 -1.89 -1.36
C ASN A 189 -5.14 -0.48 -0.88
N LYS A 190 -5.61 -0.18 0.34
CA LYS A 190 -5.13 0.94 1.14
C LYS A 190 -4.10 0.48 2.15
N PHE A 191 -3.15 1.36 2.38
CA PHE A 191 -2.10 1.17 3.39
C PHE A 191 -2.22 2.28 4.43
N PHE A 192 -2.24 1.91 5.71
CA PHE A 192 -2.12 2.88 6.79
C PHE A 192 -0.63 3.14 7.01
N ILE A 193 -0.14 4.28 6.57
CA ILE A 193 1.27 4.68 6.65
C ILE A 193 1.42 5.65 7.82
N VAL A 194 2.27 5.30 8.78
CA VAL A 194 2.60 6.15 9.93
C VAL A 194 4.10 6.42 9.94
N SER A 195 4.47 7.70 9.94
CA SER A 195 5.84 8.15 9.85
C SER A 195 6.36 8.69 11.18
N PHE A 196 7.62 8.36 11.43
CA PHE A 196 8.42 8.86 12.55
C PHE A 196 9.67 9.53 12.00
N LYS A 197 10.30 10.39 12.79
CA LYS A 197 11.57 11.03 12.45
C LYS A 197 12.59 10.73 13.53
N SER A 198 13.73 10.18 13.13
CA SER A 198 14.89 10.02 14.00
C SER A 198 15.63 11.36 14.15
N PRO A 199 16.04 11.76 15.37
CA PRO A 199 16.86 12.96 15.58
C PRO A 199 18.32 12.76 15.16
N VAL A 200 18.75 11.52 14.93
CA VAL A 200 20.14 11.14 14.65
C VAL A 200 20.25 10.24 13.42
N PRO A 201 21.43 10.17 12.77
CA PRO A 201 21.67 9.21 11.69
C PRO A 201 21.47 7.77 12.13
N TYR A 202 21.24 6.88 11.15
CA TYR A 202 20.94 5.45 11.41
C TYR A 202 22.01 4.77 12.28
N SER A 203 23.28 5.11 12.12
CA SER A 203 24.39 4.53 12.91
C SER A 203 24.30 4.80 14.41
N GLN A 204 23.55 5.83 14.81
CA GLN A 204 23.33 6.25 16.20
C GLN A 204 21.87 6.07 16.64
N HIS A 205 21.06 5.38 15.83
CA HIS A 205 19.63 5.30 15.99
C HIS A 205 19.23 4.55 17.27
N VAL A 206 18.36 5.20 18.05
CA VAL A 206 17.68 4.63 19.22
C VAL A 206 16.17 4.76 18.98
N ALA A 207 15.48 3.63 18.83
CA ALA A 207 14.09 3.58 18.41
C ALA A 207 13.12 4.35 19.34
N GLY A 208 13.41 4.42 20.63
CA GLY A 208 12.62 5.17 21.62
C GLY A 208 12.65 6.68 21.43
N ASN A 209 13.70 7.22 20.78
CA ASN A 209 13.88 8.65 20.53
C ASN A 209 13.17 9.13 19.25
N ASP A 210 12.70 8.23 18.41
CA ASP A 210 11.98 8.58 17.18
C ASP A 210 10.71 9.36 17.52
N ARG A 211 10.46 10.45 16.81
CA ARG A 211 9.32 11.32 17.04
C ARG A 211 8.22 11.04 16.02
N LEU A 212 6.97 10.90 16.48
CA LEU A 212 5.82 10.76 15.60
C LEU A 212 5.68 12.02 14.73
N VAL A 213 5.54 11.83 13.43
CA VAL A 213 5.30 12.91 12.47
C VAL A 213 3.82 12.96 12.05
N GLY A 214 3.19 11.81 11.86
CA GLY A 214 1.79 11.65 11.51
C GLY A 214 1.52 10.36 10.77
N GLY A 215 0.27 10.19 10.36
CA GLY A 215 -0.17 9.02 9.60
C GLY A 215 -1.30 9.36 8.64
N PHE A 216 -1.45 8.57 7.61
CA PHE A 216 -2.46 8.74 6.57
C PHE A 216 -2.80 7.42 5.90
N LEU A 217 -3.97 7.36 5.31
CA LEU A 217 -4.38 6.26 4.44
C LEU A 217 -3.92 6.57 3.01
N TRP A 218 -3.31 5.58 2.37
CA TRP A 218 -2.75 5.74 1.02
C TRP A 218 -3.12 4.56 0.12
N ASN A 219 -3.61 4.86 -1.07
CA ASN A 219 -3.61 3.98 -2.24
C ASN A 219 -2.54 4.48 -3.21
N MET A 220 -1.98 3.58 -3.98
CA MET A 220 -1.11 4.01 -5.07
C MET A 220 -1.96 4.72 -6.14
N PRO A 221 -1.58 5.94 -6.59
CA PRO A 221 -2.30 6.61 -7.66
C PRO A 221 -2.26 5.79 -8.97
N GLU A 222 -3.38 5.74 -9.71
CA GLU A 222 -3.46 5.01 -10.98
C GLU A 222 -2.33 5.38 -11.95
N LYS A 223 -2.00 6.67 -12.02
CA LYS A 223 -0.85 7.14 -12.81
C LYS A 223 0.46 6.45 -12.42
N ASP A 224 0.71 6.27 -11.15
CA ASP A 224 1.94 5.66 -10.66
C ASP A 224 1.91 4.13 -10.85
N ILE A 225 0.73 3.51 -10.75
CA ILE A 225 0.52 2.09 -11.08
C ILE A 225 0.88 1.87 -12.56
N GLU A 226 0.32 2.65 -13.48
CA GLU A 226 0.60 2.54 -14.91
C GLU A 226 2.06 2.85 -15.26
N GLN A 227 2.63 3.87 -14.63
CA GLN A 227 3.98 4.33 -14.96
C GLN A 227 5.09 3.44 -14.38
N TYR A 228 4.88 2.86 -13.18
CA TYR A 228 5.96 2.20 -12.45
C TYR A 228 5.69 0.71 -12.15
N VAL A 229 4.44 0.33 -11.89
CA VAL A 229 4.11 -1.06 -11.57
C VAL A 229 3.92 -1.88 -12.83
N ARG A 230 3.19 -1.35 -13.81
CA ARG A 230 2.96 -2.01 -15.10
C ARG A 230 4.26 -2.45 -15.80
N PRO A 231 5.31 -1.63 -15.94
CA PRO A 231 6.56 -2.08 -16.56
C PRO A 231 7.22 -3.23 -15.81
N VAL A 232 7.06 -3.30 -14.49
CA VAL A 232 7.54 -4.45 -13.69
C VAL A 232 6.78 -5.70 -14.07
N TRP A 233 5.44 -5.63 -14.15
CA TRP A 233 4.61 -6.76 -14.55
C TRP A 233 4.92 -7.20 -16.00
N GLU A 234 5.00 -6.26 -16.94
CA GLU A 234 5.34 -6.56 -18.35
C GLU A 234 6.67 -7.29 -18.45
N ARG A 235 7.67 -6.84 -17.70
CA ARG A 235 8.98 -7.50 -17.66
C ARG A 235 8.91 -8.91 -17.09
N LEU A 236 8.12 -9.13 -16.03
CA LEU A 236 7.93 -10.47 -15.46
C LEU A 236 7.20 -11.39 -16.43
N HIS A 237 6.14 -10.89 -17.06
CA HIS A 237 5.35 -11.62 -18.06
C HIS A 237 6.22 -12.05 -19.24
N GLU A 238 7.02 -11.14 -19.80
CA GLU A 238 7.98 -11.42 -20.86
C GLU A 238 8.98 -12.52 -20.47
N LEU A 239 9.55 -12.43 -19.27
CA LEU A 239 10.50 -13.43 -18.77
C LEU A 239 9.85 -14.79 -18.59
N MET A 240 8.64 -14.86 -18.06
CA MET A 240 7.95 -16.14 -17.86
C MET A 240 7.47 -16.76 -19.18
N LEU A 241 7.01 -15.95 -20.13
CA LEU A 241 6.65 -16.42 -21.48
C LEU A 241 7.86 -16.96 -22.25
N SER A 242 9.02 -16.38 -22.08
CA SER A 242 10.23 -16.85 -22.80
C SER A 242 10.66 -18.26 -22.38
N GLY A 243 10.24 -18.73 -21.19
CA GLY A 243 10.62 -20.03 -20.63
C GLY A 243 12.13 -20.17 -20.36
N GLY A 244 12.90 -19.08 -20.53
CA GLY A 244 14.32 -19.06 -20.28
C GLY A 244 14.67 -19.00 -18.79
N SER A 245 15.95 -19.24 -18.46
CA SER A 245 16.46 -19.08 -17.10
C SER A 245 16.37 -17.63 -16.65
N VAL A 246 15.87 -17.40 -15.43
CA VAL A 246 15.90 -16.08 -14.80
C VAL A 246 17.26 -15.77 -14.17
N HIS A 247 18.11 -16.77 -13.99
CA HIS A 247 19.46 -16.60 -13.46
C HIS A 247 20.45 -16.21 -14.55
N TYR A 248 21.23 -15.19 -14.28
CA TYR A 248 22.30 -14.71 -15.14
C TYR A 248 23.60 -14.62 -14.33
N GLY A 249 24.48 -15.63 -14.51
CA GLY A 249 25.71 -15.72 -13.76
C GLY A 249 25.53 -15.99 -12.27
N ARG A 250 26.59 -15.92 -11.50
CA ARG A 250 26.61 -16.25 -10.07
C ARG A 250 25.98 -15.10 -9.25
N GLY A 251 24.77 -15.33 -8.71
CA GLY A 251 24.08 -14.38 -7.84
C GLY A 251 23.36 -13.21 -8.55
N THR A 252 23.27 -13.24 -9.89
CA THR A 252 22.56 -12.24 -10.68
C THR A 252 21.32 -12.85 -11.31
N ASN A 253 20.24 -12.08 -11.41
CA ASN A 253 19.02 -12.51 -12.09
C ASN A 253 18.49 -11.40 -13.02
N LEU A 254 17.55 -11.75 -13.90
CA LEU A 254 16.95 -10.87 -14.90
C LEU A 254 15.69 -10.15 -14.36
N LEU A 255 15.32 -10.37 -13.09
CA LEU A 255 14.15 -9.76 -12.50
C LEU A 255 14.35 -8.24 -12.35
N PRO A 256 13.27 -7.45 -12.42
CA PRO A 256 13.33 -6.00 -12.29
C PRO A 256 13.77 -5.59 -10.87
N GLY A 257 15.08 -5.36 -10.69
CA GLY A 257 15.72 -4.94 -9.45
C GLY A 257 15.57 -3.45 -9.15
N ALA A 258 16.23 -2.96 -8.09
CA ALA A 258 16.08 -1.60 -7.59
C ALA A 258 16.40 -0.48 -8.60
N SER A 259 17.27 -0.73 -9.57
CA SER A 259 17.62 0.23 -10.62
C SER A 259 16.68 0.20 -11.83
N PHE A 260 15.65 -0.67 -11.84
CA PHE A 260 14.80 -0.90 -13.01
C PHE A 260 14.03 0.36 -13.43
N ASN A 261 13.27 0.97 -12.50
CA ASN A 261 12.56 2.22 -12.79
C ASN A 261 12.63 3.25 -11.64
N GLY A 262 13.40 2.95 -10.59
CA GLY A 262 13.62 3.86 -9.45
C GLY A 262 12.43 3.99 -8.49
N VAL A 263 11.33 3.29 -8.72
CA VAL A 263 10.13 3.35 -7.87
C VAL A 263 9.67 1.97 -7.41
N CYS A 264 9.33 1.07 -8.34
CA CYS A 264 8.84 -0.26 -8.03
C CYS A 264 9.83 -1.33 -8.53
N HIS A 265 10.12 -2.33 -7.71
CA HIS A 265 11.07 -3.37 -8.03
C HIS A 265 10.81 -4.65 -7.22
N LEU A 266 11.51 -5.73 -7.59
CA LEU A 266 11.52 -6.98 -6.85
C LEU A 266 12.81 -7.14 -6.05
N ARG A 267 12.69 -7.79 -4.90
CA ARG A 267 13.81 -8.26 -4.10
C ARG A 267 13.47 -9.54 -3.37
N PRO A 268 14.44 -10.41 -3.12
CA PRO A 268 14.27 -11.58 -2.27
C PRO A 268 13.76 -11.18 -0.88
N LYS A 269 12.76 -11.92 -0.39
CA LYS A 269 12.21 -11.79 0.98
C LYS A 269 11.66 -13.14 1.44
N GLY A 270 12.51 -14.15 1.47
CA GLY A 270 12.26 -15.42 2.14
C GLY A 270 12.65 -15.36 3.61
N GLN A 271 12.28 -16.39 4.38
CA GLN A 271 12.76 -16.57 5.76
C GLN A 271 14.26 -16.83 5.79
N ASN A 272 14.74 -17.57 4.78
CA ASN A 272 16.15 -17.88 4.50
C ASN A 272 16.32 -18.13 3.00
N SER A 273 17.51 -18.57 2.56
CA SER A 273 17.80 -18.89 1.16
C SER A 273 16.97 -20.04 0.61
N ASP A 274 16.51 -20.94 1.47
CA ASP A 274 15.79 -22.16 1.10
C ASP A 274 14.25 -21.94 1.05
N ASP A 275 13.79 -20.77 1.48
CA ASP A 275 12.40 -20.34 1.32
C ASP A 275 12.18 -19.89 -0.13
N VAL A 276 11.97 -20.88 -0.99
CA VAL A 276 11.89 -20.72 -2.45
C VAL A 276 10.47 -20.83 -2.99
N VAL A 277 10.28 -20.38 -4.21
CA VAL A 277 9.09 -20.57 -5.04
C VAL A 277 9.52 -21.18 -6.38
N ARG A 278 8.69 -22.05 -6.96
CA ARG A 278 8.95 -22.68 -8.26
C ARG A 278 8.39 -21.80 -9.38
N LEU A 279 9.23 -21.55 -10.38
CA LEU A 279 8.87 -20.80 -11.58
C LEU A 279 8.27 -21.71 -12.67
N PRO A 280 7.55 -21.15 -13.67
CA PRO A 280 6.98 -21.91 -14.78
C PRO A 280 7.98 -22.75 -15.56
N ASN A 281 9.22 -22.29 -15.71
CA ASN A 281 10.31 -23.00 -16.38
C ASN A 281 10.93 -24.15 -15.53
N GLY A 282 10.42 -24.36 -14.31
CA GLY A 282 10.89 -25.39 -13.38
C GLY A 282 12.04 -24.95 -12.46
N GLU A 283 12.62 -23.78 -12.65
CA GLU A 283 13.63 -23.22 -11.73
C GLU A 283 13.00 -22.88 -10.37
N SER A 284 13.83 -22.89 -9.34
CA SER A 284 13.44 -22.39 -8.00
C SER A 284 14.25 -21.14 -7.66
N ILE A 285 13.56 -20.11 -7.21
CA ILE A 285 14.18 -18.87 -6.71
C ILE A 285 13.71 -18.57 -5.29
N THR A 286 14.53 -17.88 -4.49
CA THR A 286 14.08 -17.34 -3.21
C THR A 286 12.82 -16.50 -3.43
N LYS A 287 11.81 -16.65 -2.57
CA LYS A 287 10.54 -15.89 -2.69
C LYS A 287 10.80 -14.41 -2.91
N GLN A 288 10.17 -13.85 -3.91
CA GLN A 288 10.28 -12.45 -4.29
C GLN A 288 9.15 -11.63 -3.72
N CYS A 289 9.45 -10.41 -3.35
CA CYS A 289 8.50 -9.45 -2.80
C CYS A 289 8.55 -8.15 -3.63
N PHE A 290 7.43 -7.47 -3.77
CA PHE A 290 7.38 -6.11 -4.30
C PHE A 290 7.86 -5.12 -3.26
N TRP A 291 8.62 -4.11 -3.74
CA TRP A 291 9.17 -3.05 -2.93
C TRP A 291 8.97 -1.71 -3.63
N LEU A 292 8.67 -0.68 -2.86
CA LEU A 292 8.79 0.70 -3.30
C LEU A 292 10.11 1.29 -2.81
N ASP A 293 10.76 2.04 -3.69
CA ASP A 293 12.03 2.70 -3.39
C ASP A 293 11.88 3.72 -2.25
N ARG A 294 12.90 3.84 -1.43
CA ARG A 294 12.91 4.72 -0.27
C ARG A 294 12.74 6.20 -0.62
N HIS A 295 13.20 6.65 -1.79
CA HIS A 295 13.03 8.04 -2.22
C HIS A 295 11.59 8.34 -2.60
N TYR A 296 10.92 7.38 -3.28
CA TYR A 296 9.49 7.46 -3.56
C TYR A 296 8.68 7.47 -2.25
N VAL A 297 9.00 6.59 -1.30
CA VAL A 297 8.34 6.55 0.02
C VAL A 297 8.56 7.86 0.79
N ALA A 298 9.75 8.43 0.77
CA ALA A 298 10.04 9.71 1.41
C ALA A 298 9.28 10.87 0.76
N LYS A 299 9.17 10.88 -0.58
CA LYS A 299 8.34 11.84 -1.35
C LYS A 299 6.88 11.72 -0.94
N LEU A 300 6.34 10.51 -0.95
CA LEU A 300 4.97 10.20 -0.55
C LEU A 300 4.62 10.72 0.85
N ILE A 301 5.50 10.49 1.83
CA ILE A 301 5.32 10.97 3.20
C ILE A 301 5.30 12.50 3.23
N ARG A 302 6.25 13.18 2.56
CA ARG A 302 6.30 14.66 2.54
C ARG A 302 5.07 15.29 1.90
N GLU A 303 4.53 14.68 0.85
CA GLU A 303 3.34 15.19 0.16
C GLU A 303 2.09 15.07 1.05
N ASN A 304 1.92 13.94 1.73
CA ASN A 304 0.77 13.73 2.61
C ASN A 304 0.85 14.52 3.92
N GLN A 305 2.04 14.82 4.44
CA GLN A 305 2.20 15.70 5.60
C GLN A 305 1.74 17.14 5.31
N LYS A 306 2.01 17.65 4.10
CA LYS A 306 1.57 18.99 3.67
C LYS A 306 0.05 19.11 3.58
N VAL A 307 -0.63 18.03 3.19
CA VAL A 307 -2.10 17.99 3.12
C VAL A 307 -2.70 18.03 4.51
N ASN A 308 -2.18 17.25 5.44
CA ASN A 308 -2.66 17.19 6.81
C ASN A 308 -2.42 18.50 7.59
N GLY A 309 -1.33 19.24 7.30
CA GLY A 309 -1.07 20.56 7.88
C GLY A 309 -1.92 21.71 7.31
N ARG A 310 -2.69 21.47 6.22
CA ARG A 310 -3.62 22.45 5.65
C ARG A 310 -5.03 22.40 6.23
N ILE A 311 -5.36 21.33 6.96
CA ILE A 311 -6.68 21.19 7.61
C ILE A 311 -6.73 21.99 8.92
N GLU A 312 -5.60 22.43 9.48
CA GLU A 312 -5.56 23.30 10.66
C GLU A 312 -5.72 24.81 10.35
N GLY A 313 -5.97 25.18 9.11
CA GLY A 313 -6.02 26.59 8.68
C GLY A 313 -7.14 26.94 7.69
N ALA A 314 -8.25 26.20 7.65
CA ALA A 314 -9.41 26.55 6.84
C ALA A 314 -10.67 26.60 7.69
#